data_82b4c36fe53d0302d59061a1f98daafb
#
_entry.id   82b4c36fe53d0302d59061a1f98daafb
#
_cell.length_a   1.000
_cell.length_b   1.000
_cell.length_c   1.000
_cell.angle_alpha   90.00
_cell.angle_beta   90.00
_cell.angle_gamma   90.00
#
_symmetry.space_group_name_H-M   'P 1'
#
loop_
_entity.id
_entity.type
_entity.pdbx_description
1 polymer ?
#
loop_
_entity_poly.entity_id
_entity_poly.type
_entity_poly.pdbx_seq_one_letter_code
_entity_poly.pdbx_strand_id
1 'polypeptide(L)'
;MSEEIALDASAYLNALFEISARGEEIRGRLSRATRWLVPEFFDLECLNYCRKSEPGPNREAKIDLVARGLQNSLIDRVETYEFLPRIIQLLPNVTAFDAAYVVTAEAYEVPLITSDHRLSLTPGPRCDFVVF
;
A
#
# COMPACT_ATOMS: atom_id res chain seq x y z
N MET A 1 -8.69 -21.15 -1.97
CA MET A 1 -7.27 -20.86 -1.71
C MET A 1 -7.14 -19.53 -1.03
N SER A 2 -6.37 -19.49 0.03
CA SER A 2 -6.07 -18.22 0.66
C SER A 2 -5.14 -17.41 -0.23
N GLU A 3 -5.34 -16.12 -0.29
CA GLU A 3 -4.54 -15.23 -1.08
C GLU A 3 -4.09 -14.05 -0.21
N GLU A 4 -2.81 -14.02 0.08
CA GLU A 4 -2.20 -12.92 0.81
C GLU A 4 -1.55 -11.97 -0.17
N ILE A 5 -1.57 -10.69 0.13
CA ILE A 5 -0.96 -9.65 -0.70
C ILE A 5 -0.20 -8.66 0.18
N ALA A 6 0.75 -7.97 -0.42
CA ALA A 6 1.27 -6.73 0.13
C ALA A 6 0.52 -5.59 -0.57
N LEU A 7 0.29 -4.51 0.16
CA LEU A 7 -0.56 -3.42 -0.32
C LEU A 7 0.12 -2.10 -0.02
N ASP A 8 0.30 -1.25 -1.03
CA ASP A 8 0.81 0.08 -0.77
C ASP A 8 -0.32 1.09 -0.58
N ALA A 9 0.04 2.26 -0.05
CA ALA A 9 -0.93 3.29 0.25
C ALA A 9 -1.62 3.81 -1.01
N SER A 10 -0.93 3.88 -2.14
CA SER A 10 -1.53 4.40 -3.38
C SER A 10 -2.72 3.58 -3.84
N ALA A 11 -2.59 2.26 -3.86
CA ALA A 11 -3.67 1.37 -4.26
C ALA A 11 -4.82 1.40 -3.25
N TYR A 12 -4.51 1.39 -1.97
CA TYR A 12 -5.52 1.46 -0.92
C TYR A 12 -6.34 2.74 -1.00
N LEU A 13 -5.68 3.89 -1.16
CA LEU A 13 -6.36 5.18 -1.26
C LEU A 13 -7.22 5.26 -2.52
N ASN A 14 -6.75 4.71 -3.64
CA ASN A 14 -7.56 4.65 -4.84
C ASN A 14 -8.77 3.73 -4.66
N ALA A 15 -8.62 2.64 -3.92
CA ALA A 15 -9.76 1.78 -3.59
C ALA A 15 -10.84 2.53 -2.79
N LEU A 16 -10.42 3.44 -1.90
CA LEU A 16 -11.36 4.21 -1.07
C LEU A 16 -12.01 5.36 -1.84
N PHE A 17 -11.26 6.06 -2.69
CA PHE A 17 -11.69 7.36 -3.21
C PHE A 17 -11.99 7.38 -4.71
N GLU A 18 -11.49 6.45 -5.49
CA GLU A 18 -11.68 6.50 -6.93
C GLU A 18 -12.98 5.83 -7.35
N ILE A 19 -13.87 6.59 -8.02
CA ILE A 19 -15.20 6.13 -8.44
C ILE A 19 -15.19 5.61 -9.89
N SER A 20 -14.03 5.37 -10.46
CA SER A 20 -13.88 4.87 -11.83
C SER A 20 -13.89 3.34 -11.87
N ALA A 21 -13.87 2.80 -13.09
CA ALA A 21 -13.69 1.37 -13.32
C ALA A 21 -12.40 0.86 -12.65
N ARG A 22 -11.35 1.70 -12.65
CA ARG A 22 -10.08 1.38 -11.99
C ARG A 22 -10.27 1.18 -10.48
N GLY A 23 -11.01 2.08 -9.84
CA GLY A 23 -11.33 1.95 -8.41
C GLY A 23 -12.08 0.65 -8.12
N GLU A 24 -13.03 0.30 -8.97
CA GLU A 24 -13.78 -0.96 -8.84
C GLU A 24 -12.88 -2.18 -8.99
N GLU A 25 -11.94 -2.15 -9.92
CA GLU A 25 -10.98 -3.24 -10.13
C GLU A 25 -10.09 -3.44 -8.89
N ILE A 26 -9.60 -2.34 -8.31
CA ILE A 26 -8.79 -2.40 -7.10
C ILE A 26 -9.60 -2.99 -5.95
N ARG A 27 -10.80 -2.48 -5.71
CA ARG A 27 -11.68 -2.99 -4.65
C ARG A 27 -11.98 -4.47 -4.84
N GLY A 28 -12.23 -4.90 -6.07
CA GLY A 28 -12.45 -6.30 -6.39
C GLY A 28 -11.24 -7.17 -6.07
N ARG A 29 -10.04 -6.68 -6.41
CA ARG A 29 -8.81 -7.39 -6.12
C ARG A 29 -8.57 -7.52 -4.61
N LEU A 30 -8.77 -6.44 -3.87
CA LEU A 30 -8.59 -6.44 -2.42
C LEU A 30 -9.61 -7.35 -1.72
N SER A 31 -10.83 -7.41 -2.24
CA SER A 31 -11.89 -8.25 -1.63
C SER A 31 -11.59 -9.74 -1.73
N ARG A 32 -10.74 -10.16 -2.66
CA ARG A 32 -10.37 -11.57 -2.82
C ARG A 32 -9.21 -11.96 -1.91
N ALA A 33 -8.50 -10.98 -1.34
CA ALA A 33 -7.36 -11.26 -0.47
C ALA A 33 -7.83 -11.64 0.93
N THR A 34 -7.07 -12.51 1.57
CA THR A 34 -7.35 -12.97 2.93
C THR A 34 -6.49 -12.27 3.97
N ARG A 35 -5.46 -11.54 3.53
CA ARG A 35 -4.54 -10.81 4.40
C ARG A 35 -3.83 -9.74 3.59
N TRP A 36 -3.77 -8.53 4.15
CA TRP A 36 -3.08 -7.39 3.53
C TRP A 36 -1.87 -7.06 4.39
N LEU A 37 -0.69 -7.36 3.87
CA LEU A 37 0.57 -7.09 4.56
C LEU A 37 1.05 -5.69 4.21
N VAL A 38 1.30 -4.88 5.23
CA VAL A 38 1.71 -3.48 5.06
C VAL A 38 2.84 -3.15 6.03
N PRO A 39 3.75 -2.22 5.67
CA PRO A 39 4.71 -1.71 6.65
C PRO A 39 4.00 -0.99 7.80
N GLU A 40 4.65 -0.92 8.96
CA GLU A 40 4.09 -0.31 10.16
C GLU A 40 3.70 1.16 10.01
N PHE A 41 4.27 1.88 9.02
CA PHE A 41 3.94 3.28 8.77
C PHE A 41 2.79 3.48 7.78
N PHE A 42 2.20 2.41 7.27
CA PHE A 42 1.12 2.47 6.28
C PHE A 42 -0.02 3.38 6.72
N ASP A 43 -0.44 3.25 7.98
CA ASP A 43 -1.53 4.06 8.53
C ASP A 43 -1.21 5.55 8.43
N LEU A 44 0.03 5.92 8.78
CA LEU A 44 0.47 7.32 8.73
C LEU A 44 0.53 7.85 7.30
N GLU A 45 0.96 7.05 6.35
CA GLU A 45 0.95 7.47 4.94
C GLU A 45 -0.47 7.73 4.45
N CYS A 46 -1.40 6.87 4.79
CA CYS A 46 -2.81 7.03 4.40
C CYS A 46 -3.40 8.31 5.01
N LEU A 47 -3.13 8.57 6.29
CA LEU A 47 -3.60 9.78 6.95
C LEU A 47 -2.93 11.04 6.40
N ASN A 48 -1.65 10.94 6.07
CA ASN A 48 -0.91 12.06 5.51
C ASN A 48 -1.46 12.48 4.14
N TYR A 49 -1.97 11.55 3.37
CA TYR A 49 -2.66 11.86 2.11
C TYR A 49 -3.83 12.81 2.34
N CYS A 50 -4.62 12.56 3.40
CA CYS A 50 -5.79 13.39 3.71
C CYS A 50 -5.40 14.83 4.04
N ARG A 51 -4.21 15.03 4.59
CA ARG A 51 -3.70 16.33 4.97
C ARG A 51 -3.49 17.28 3.77
N LYS A 52 -3.37 16.73 2.57
CA LYS A 52 -3.20 17.51 1.34
C LYS A 52 -4.47 18.24 0.89
N SER A 53 -5.62 17.82 1.40
CA SER A 53 -6.88 18.49 1.11
C SER A 53 -6.98 19.79 1.91
N GLU A 54 -7.74 20.77 1.37
CA GLU A 54 -8.02 22.00 2.10
C GLU A 54 -8.70 21.68 3.43
N PRO A 55 -8.34 22.38 4.53
CA PRO A 55 -9.03 22.20 5.81
C PRO A 55 -10.53 22.46 5.66
N GLY A 56 -11.35 21.64 6.34
CA GLY A 56 -12.79 21.78 6.32
C GLY A 56 -13.50 20.43 6.25
N PRO A 57 -14.83 20.45 6.04
CA PRO A 57 -15.66 19.24 6.09
C PRO A 57 -15.21 18.13 5.13
N ASN A 58 -14.74 18.49 3.95
CA ASN A 58 -14.28 17.50 2.97
C ASN A 58 -13.05 16.75 3.45
N ARG A 59 -12.08 17.48 4.03
CA ARG A 59 -10.87 16.86 4.62
C ARG A 59 -11.24 15.97 5.80
N GLU A 60 -12.14 16.45 6.65
CA GLU A 60 -12.60 15.67 7.80
C GLU A 60 -13.31 14.38 7.37
N ALA A 61 -14.12 14.44 6.31
CA ALA A 61 -14.79 13.27 5.77
C ALA A 61 -13.80 12.26 5.21
N LYS A 62 -12.74 12.71 4.55
CA LYS A 62 -11.67 11.83 4.05
C LYS A 62 -10.94 11.15 5.18
N ILE A 63 -10.59 11.91 6.23
CA ILE A 63 -9.90 11.35 7.41
C ILE A 63 -10.78 10.28 8.06
N ASP A 64 -12.07 10.55 8.21
CA ASP A 64 -13.00 9.60 8.81
C ASP A 64 -13.09 8.31 7.99
N LEU A 65 -13.19 8.41 6.67
CA LEU A 65 -13.26 7.25 5.79
C LEU A 65 -11.97 6.42 5.87
N VAL A 66 -10.81 7.07 5.82
CA VAL A 66 -9.52 6.39 5.93
C VAL A 66 -9.40 5.71 7.28
N ALA A 67 -9.70 6.43 8.37
CA ALA A 67 -9.58 5.88 9.73
C ALA A 67 -10.45 4.65 9.93
N ARG A 68 -11.68 4.66 9.41
CA ARG A 68 -12.55 3.47 9.47
C ARG A 68 -11.98 2.30 8.68
N GLY A 69 -11.47 2.57 7.48
CA GLY A 69 -10.88 1.54 6.64
C GLY A 69 -9.66 0.90 7.28
N LEU A 70 -8.88 1.66 8.04
CA LEU A 70 -7.68 1.16 8.73
C LEU A 70 -8.00 0.20 9.88
N GLN A 71 -9.27 0.11 10.29
CA GLN A 71 -9.72 -0.85 11.30
C GLN A 71 -10.00 -2.24 10.72
N ASN A 72 -9.85 -2.41 9.40
CA ASN A 72 -10.07 -3.69 8.75
C ASN A 72 -9.12 -4.75 9.31
N SER A 73 -9.69 -5.85 9.79
CA SER A 73 -8.93 -6.93 10.43
C SER A 73 -7.99 -7.68 9.48
N LEU A 74 -8.16 -7.51 8.17
CA LEU A 74 -7.27 -8.13 7.18
C LEU A 74 -5.91 -7.42 7.11
N ILE A 75 -5.81 -6.19 7.61
CA ILE A 75 -4.56 -5.43 7.58
C ILE A 75 -3.63 -5.97 8.67
N ASP A 76 -2.45 -6.40 8.23
CA ASP A 76 -1.40 -6.89 9.12
C ASP A 76 -0.16 -6.01 8.97
N ARG A 77 0.20 -5.29 10.02
CA ARG A 77 1.32 -4.35 10.03
C ARG A 77 2.61 -5.10 10.31
N VAL A 78 3.57 -4.93 9.42
CA VAL A 78 4.86 -5.61 9.47
C VAL A 78 5.93 -4.61 9.89
N GLU A 79 6.74 -4.97 10.89
CA GLU A 79 7.90 -4.17 11.28
C GLU A 79 8.97 -4.29 10.20
N THR A 80 9.51 -3.16 9.76
CA THR A 80 10.46 -3.14 8.66
C THR A 80 11.92 -3.04 9.08
N TYR A 81 12.20 -2.77 10.35
CA TYR A 81 13.57 -2.59 10.80
C TYR A 81 14.45 -3.83 10.57
N GLU A 82 13.86 -5.02 10.61
CA GLU A 82 14.59 -6.26 10.33
C GLU A 82 15.04 -6.37 8.87
N PHE A 83 14.39 -5.63 7.99
CA PHE A 83 14.66 -5.67 6.56
C PHE A 83 15.53 -4.50 6.09
N LEU A 84 16.08 -3.68 7.01
CA LEU A 84 16.89 -2.53 6.64
C LEU A 84 18.03 -2.86 5.67
N PRO A 85 18.76 -3.98 5.81
CA PRO A 85 19.82 -4.30 4.84
C PRO A 85 19.29 -4.38 3.41
N ARG A 86 18.12 -5.00 3.21
CA ARG A 86 17.52 -5.11 1.87
C ARG A 86 16.98 -3.77 1.39
N ILE A 87 16.38 -3.00 2.29
CA ILE A 87 15.91 -1.64 1.98
C ILE A 87 17.07 -0.79 1.48
N ILE A 88 18.21 -0.84 2.17
CA ILE A 88 19.41 -0.10 1.78
C ILE A 88 19.87 -0.49 0.37
N GLN A 89 19.81 -1.76 0.01
CA GLN A 89 20.16 -2.22 -1.34
C GLN A 89 19.28 -1.60 -2.41
N LEU A 90 18.02 -1.27 -2.09
CA LEU A 90 17.06 -0.72 -3.05
C LEU A 90 17.17 0.80 -3.17
N LEU A 91 17.82 1.49 -2.23
CA LEU A 91 17.88 2.94 -2.20
C LEU A 91 18.41 3.61 -3.48
N PRO A 92 19.36 3.03 -4.22
CA PRO A 92 19.80 3.67 -5.46
C PRO A 92 18.66 3.95 -6.46
N ASN A 93 17.57 3.21 -6.40
CA ASN A 93 16.49 3.28 -7.40
C ASN A 93 15.14 3.67 -6.83
N VAL A 94 14.91 3.49 -5.52
CA VAL A 94 13.62 3.78 -4.90
C VAL A 94 13.80 4.48 -3.57
N THR A 95 12.76 5.19 -3.12
CA THR A 95 12.76 5.80 -1.78
C THR A 95 12.73 4.71 -0.71
N ALA A 96 13.14 5.06 0.50
CA ALA A 96 13.08 4.11 1.62
C ALA A 96 11.65 3.63 1.89
N PHE A 97 10.66 4.52 1.74
CA PHE A 97 9.27 4.14 1.95
C PHE A 97 8.78 3.15 0.90
N ASP A 98 9.07 3.40 -0.38
CA ASP A 98 8.71 2.46 -1.45
C ASP A 98 9.46 1.14 -1.30
N ALA A 99 10.73 1.19 -0.91
CA ALA A 99 11.51 -0.01 -0.64
C ALA A 99 10.90 -0.85 0.47
N ALA A 100 10.33 -0.23 1.50
CA ALA A 100 9.68 -0.96 2.59
C ALA A 100 8.48 -1.77 2.10
N TYR A 101 7.68 -1.23 1.19
CA TYR A 101 6.58 -1.98 0.57
C TYR A 101 7.09 -3.16 -0.24
N VAL A 102 8.12 -2.93 -1.06
CA VAL A 102 8.74 -3.98 -1.88
C VAL A 102 9.28 -5.10 -1.00
N VAL A 103 10.01 -4.76 0.04
CA VAL A 103 10.64 -5.74 0.94
C VAL A 103 9.59 -6.53 1.71
N THR A 104 8.49 -5.89 2.11
CA THR A 104 7.37 -6.60 2.72
C THR A 104 6.84 -7.69 1.78
N ALA A 105 6.63 -7.36 0.52
CA ALA A 105 6.18 -8.32 -0.47
C ALA A 105 7.21 -9.44 -0.68
N GLU A 106 8.48 -9.09 -0.78
CA GLU A 106 9.56 -10.07 -0.97
C GLU A 106 9.66 -11.03 0.21
N ALA A 107 9.61 -10.51 1.43
CA ALA A 107 9.78 -11.31 2.64
C ALA A 107 8.66 -12.33 2.83
N TYR A 108 7.46 -11.99 2.43
CA TYR A 108 6.30 -12.88 2.56
C TYR A 108 5.97 -13.61 1.26
N GLU A 109 6.74 -13.38 0.21
CA GLU A 109 6.58 -14.05 -1.10
C GLU A 109 5.16 -13.87 -1.65
N VAL A 110 4.70 -12.63 -1.62
CA VAL A 110 3.36 -12.24 -2.10
C VAL A 110 3.49 -11.10 -3.11
N PRO A 111 2.49 -10.92 -4.00
CA PRO A 111 2.53 -9.79 -4.90
C PRO A 111 2.29 -8.48 -4.18
N LEU A 112 2.88 -7.40 -4.69
CA LEU A 112 2.63 -6.04 -4.23
C LEU A 112 1.55 -5.40 -5.11
N ILE A 113 0.43 -5.06 -4.51
CA ILE A 113 -0.65 -4.34 -5.17
C ILE A 113 -0.33 -2.85 -5.06
N THR A 114 -0.20 -2.18 -6.20
CA THR A 114 0.18 -0.77 -6.24
C THR A 114 -0.51 -0.05 -7.39
N SER A 115 -0.66 1.25 -7.26
CA SER A 115 -1.05 2.13 -8.36
C SER A 115 0.13 2.94 -8.90
N ASP A 116 1.33 2.69 -8.39
CA ASP A 116 2.54 3.38 -8.84
C ASP A 116 3.21 2.59 -9.97
N HIS A 117 2.94 2.99 -11.19
CA HIS A 117 3.50 2.38 -12.38
C HIS A 117 5.03 2.44 -12.40
N ARG A 118 5.61 3.56 -11.97
CA ARG A 118 7.07 3.74 -12.00
C ARG A 118 7.75 2.75 -11.08
N LEU A 119 7.17 2.49 -9.92
CA LEU A 119 7.72 1.53 -8.96
C LEU A 119 7.85 0.15 -9.60
N SER A 120 6.84 -0.29 -10.34
CA SER A 120 6.84 -1.61 -10.97
C SER A 120 7.89 -1.76 -12.06
N LEU A 121 8.38 -0.65 -12.63
CA LEU A 121 9.38 -0.66 -13.70
C LEU A 121 10.80 -0.41 -13.18
N THR A 122 10.96 -0.11 -11.90
CA THR A 122 12.25 0.23 -11.31
C THR A 122 13.12 -1.01 -11.14
N PRO A 123 14.43 -0.94 -11.51
CA PRO A 123 15.34 -2.06 -11.27
C PRO A 123 15.57 -2.30 -9.77
N GLY A 124 15.74 -3.55 -9.40
CA GLY A 124 16.08 -3.94 -8.04
C GLY A 124 15.02 -4.75 -7.32
N PRO A 125 13.73 -4.33 -7.32
CA PRO A 125 12.67 -5.14 -6.71
C PRO A 125 12.59 -6.54 -7.31
N ARG A 126 12.34 -7.53 -6.45
CA ARG A 126 12.22 -8.95 -6.83
C ARG A 126 10.81 -9.49 -6.63
N CYS A 127 9.91 -8.70 -6.06
CA CYS A 127 8.53 -9.12 -5.90
C CYS A 127 7.77 -9.01 -7.22
N ASP A 128 6.66 -9.74 -7.34
CA ASP A 128 5.71 -9.53 -8.41
C ASP A 128 4.88 -8.31 -8.11
N PHE A 129 4.52 -7.56 -9.14
CA PHE A 129 3.66 -6.39 -9.02
C PHE A 129 2.31 -6.65 -9.67
N VAL A 130 1.24 -6.20 -9.03
CA VAL A 130 -0.08 -6.07 -9.64
C VAL A 130 -0.37 -4.57 -9.66
N VAL A 131 -0.36 -3.99 -10.85
CA VAL A 131 -0.44 -2.53 -11.03
C VAL A 131 -1.80 -2.15 -11.59
N PHE A 132 -2.40 -1.14 -10.99
CA PHE A 132 -3.69 -0.59 -11.44
C PHE A 132 -3.55 0.84 -11.93
#